data_150754c1a4b33051e653c4f033856a3b
#
_entry.id   150754c1a4b33051e653c4f033856a3b
#
_cell.length_a   1.000
_cell.length_b   1.000
_cell.length_c   1.000
_cell.angle_alpha   90.00
_cell.angle_beta   90.00
_cell.angle_gamma   90.00
#
_symmetry.space_group_name_H-M   'P 1'
#
loop_
_entity.id
_entity.type
_entity.pdbx_description
1 polymer ?
#
loop_
_entity_poly.entity_id
_entity_poly.type
_entity_poly.pdbx_seq_one_letter_code
_entity_poly.pdbx_strand_id
1 'polypeptide(L)'
;MDLPVGKRIKHYRDRAGMSRPVLAGLLGKSAEWLKAVETGRIQTPRLPMLLRIAQALELDDLADLTGNGHAVPVSVYAGPRHAALSEVQAALTEYRVTRVTAAPASVPHLAERLRMAWLVRHSSSDHRTQLGSLLPGLIRDAQATARALRGEQRRAARVVLSGVYQLADFYVAYQPSPELVWMVADRALTEAQEADDPYAMAGGSWAMVQALRDAGRWDEAITLATDARDLLLPYLDTAPDDWRGMAGALDAEIAYVHARRGRHGDAWAHWEAAERTAQRLGADYRHTQTSFSRSVMQAHAVTLGVELRRTGEARRAANALDPGLIPSLARRGRHLIEVARIHAQEGDGPGTLALLDRAQRVASETISFNGYARDMLIDLHKRPPAGEREAVRDLVGRVGLAIA
;
A
#
# COMPACT_ATOMS: atom_id res chain seq x y z
N MET A 1 5.70 5.27 -36.01
CA MET A 1 4.74 6.39 -36.18
C MET A 1 5.23 7.54 -35.29
N ASP A 2 5.72 8.59 -35.91
CA ASP A 2 6.31 9.74 -35.16
C ASP A 2 5.22 10.75 -34.75
N LEU A 3 4.33 10.31 -33.85
CA LEU A 3 3.22 11.11 -33.32
C LEU A 3 3.51 11.54 -31.87
N PRO A 4 3.18 12.77 -31.50
CA PRO A 4 3.22 13.22 -30.11
C PRO A 4 2.38 12.34 -29.19
N VAL A 5 2.76 12.23 -27.92
CA VAL A 5 2.11 11.38 -26.90
C VAL A 5 0.59 11.56 -26.88
N GLY A 6 0.09 12.81 -26.90
CA GLY A 6 -1.35 13.06 -26.90
C GLY A 6 -2.08 12.48 -28.12
N LYS A 7 -1.46 12.52 -29.29
CA LYS A 7 -2.01 11.92 -30.51
C LYS A 7 -2.00 10.39 -30.47
N ARG A 8 -0.99 9.80 -29.83
CA ARG A 8 -0.92 8.34 -29.58
C ARG A 8 -2.01 7.91 -28.62
N ILE A 9 -2.20 8.63 -27.51
CA ILE A 9 -3.29 8.38 -26.56
C ILE A 9 -4.66 8.41 -27.30
N LYS A 10 -4.88 9.43 -28.12
CA LYS A 10 -6.11 9.49 -28.93
C LYS A 10 -6.24 8.29 -29.88
N HIS A 11 -5.18 7.94 -30.59
CA HIS A 11 -5.18 6.79 -31.51
C HIS A 11 -5.56 5.50 -30.84
N TYR A 12 -4.92 5.17 -29.71
CA TYR A 12 -5.23 3.92 -28.98
C TYR A 12 -6.61 3.95 -28.32
N ARG A 13 -7.06 5.11 -27.82
CA ARG A 13 -8.42 5.26 -27.31
C ARG A 13 -9.48 5.02 -28.41
N ASP A 14 -9.28 5.62 -29.57
CA ASP A 14 -10.20 5.44 -30.70
C ASP A 14 -10.19 3.99 -31.19
N ARG A 15 -9.01 3.35 -31.19
CA ARG A 15 -8.85 1.91 -31.52
C ARG A 15 -9.54 1.01 -30.50
N ALA A 16 -9.51 1.35 -29.22
CA ALA A 16 -10.24 0.65 -28.14
C ALA A 16 -11.75 0.95 -28.13
N GLY A 17 -12.26 1.75 -29.09
CA GLY A 17 -13.68 2.11 -29.17
C GLY A 17 -14.15 2.98 -28.00
N MET A 18 -13.24 3.57 -27.21
CA MET A 18 -13.59 4.34 -26.02
C MET A 18 -13.88 5.80 -26.37
N SER A 19 -14.97 6.35 -25.81
CA SER A 19 -15.19 7.80 -25.84
C SER A 19 -14.29 8.53 -24.84
N ARG A 20 -14.04 9.85 -25.02
CA ARG A 20 -13.28 10.64 -24.06
C ARG A 20 -13.87 10.61 -22.64
N PRO A 21 -15.19 10.76 -22.44
CA PRO A 21 -15.77 10.63 -21.11
C PRO A 21 -15.48 9.29 -20.45
N VAL A 22 -15.53 8.18 -21.20
CA VAL A 22 -15.27 6.84 -20.68
C VAL A 22 -13.82 6.72 -20.20
N LEU A 23 -12.83 6.99 -21.06
CA LEU A 23 -11.42 6.90 -20.66
C LEU A 23 -11.09 7.90 -19.55
N ALA A 24 -11.58 9.14 -19.62
CA ALA A 24 -11.38 10.13 -18.57
C ALA A 24 -11.95 9.66 -17.22
N GLY A 25 -13.14 9.06 -17.23
CA GLY A 25 -13.78 8.47 -16.04
C GLY A 25 -12.92 7.38 -15.42
N LEU A 26 -12.37 6.44 -16.21
CA LEU A 26 -11.45 5.40 -15.75
C LEU A 26 -10.18 5.96 -15.11
N LEU A 27 -9.73 7.12 -15.58
CA LEU A 27 -8.54 7.81 -15.07
C LEU A 27 -8.84 8.75 -13.88
N GLY A 28 -10.11 8.93 -13.50
CA GLY A 28 -10.53 9.91 -12.49
C GLY A 28 -10.27 11.34 -12.93
N LYS A 29 -10.47 11.66 -14.24
CA LYS A 29 -10.26 12.96 -14.85
C LYS A 29 -11.50 13.43 -15.63
N SER A 30 -11.57 14.74 -15.98
CA SER A 30 -12.62 15.24 -16.84
C SER A 30 -12.34 14.97 -18.33
N ALA A 31 -13.40 14.90 -19.14
CA ALA A 31 -13.27 14.75 -20.59
C ALA A 31 -12.49 15.93 -21.23
N GLU A 32 -12.61 17.13 -20.66
CA GLU A 32 -11.87 18.33 -21.08
C GLU A 32 -10.37 18.18 -20.80
N TRP A 33 -9.99 17.62 -19.65
CA TRP A 33 -8.60 17.32 -19.35
C TRP A 33 -8.02 16.35 -20.39
N LEU A 34 -8.73 15.25 -20.69
CA LEU A 34 -8.27 14.29 -21.68
C LEU A 34 -8.17 14.91 -23.07
N LYS A 35 -9.15 15.74 -23.46
CA LYS A 35 -9.12 16.51 -24.72
C LYS A 35 -7.88 17.42 -24.77
N ALA A 36 -7.56 18.09 -23.67
CA ALA A 36 -6.39 18.97 -23.59
C ALA A 36 -5.06 18.19 -23.72
N VAL A 37 -4.98 16.97 -23.16
CA VAL A 37 -3.84 16.04 -23.33
C VAL A 37 -3.74 15.59 -24.80
N GLU A 38 -4.83 15.08 -25.38
CA GLU A 38 -4.84 14.55 -26.75
C GLU A 38 -4.51 15.60 -27.82
N THR A 39 -4.86 16.86 -27.55
CA THR A 39 -4.58 18.00 -28.47
C THR A 39 -3.22 18.65 -28.21
N GLY A 40 -2.50 18.25 -27.15
CA GLY A 40 -1.23 18.87 -26.76
C GLY A 40 -1.38 20.26 -26.12
N ARG A 41 -2.61 20.66 -25.73
CA ARG A 41 -2.87 21.96 -25.08
C ARG A 41 -2.30 22.04 -23.67
N ILE A 42 -2.12 20.89 -23.02
CA ILE A 42 -1.39 20.74 -21.75
C ILE A 42 -0.20 19.82 -21.94
N GLN A 43 0.76 19.91 -21.02
CA GLN A 43 1.95 19.08 -21.07
C GLN A 43 1.62 17.57 -21.02
N THR A 44 2.51 16.77 -21.60
CA THR A 44 2.45 15.29 -21.53
C THR A 44 2.26 14.85 -20.06
N PRO A 45 1.30 13.97 -19.79
CA PRO A 45 1.12 13.44 -18.45
C PRO A 45 2.39 12.80 -17.92
N ARG A 46 2.64 12.93 -16.63
CA ARG A 46 3.76 12.27 -15.97
C ARG A 46 3.61 10.75 -16.02
N LEU A 47 4.71 10.04 -15.90
CA LEU A 47 4.78 8.58 -16.00
C LEU A 47 3.66 7.82 -15.25
N PRO A 48 3.33 8.12 -13.98
CA PRO A 48 2.24 7.40 -13.29
C PRO A 48 0.88 7.53 -14.00
N MET A 49 0.61 8.66 -14.64
CA MET A 49 -0.62 8.85 -15.40
C MET A 49 -0.57 8.17 -16.76
N LEU A 50 0.60 8.18 -17.42
CA LEU A 50 0.80 7.43 -18.68
C LEU A 50 0.60 5.93 -18.48
N LEU A 51 1.06 5.39 -17.36
CA LEU A 51 0.84 3.99 -16.98
C LEU A 51 -0.64 3.68 -16.79
N ARG A 52 -1.38 4.55 -16.07
CA ARG A 52 -2.84 4.39 -15.92
C ARG A 52 -3.56 4.45 -17.25
N ILE A 53 -3.11 5.33 -18.16
CA ILE A 53 -3.65 5.40 -19.53
C ILE A 53 -3.36 4.12 -20.28
N ALA A 54 -2.11 3.62 -20.24
CA ALA A 54 -1.72 2.37 -20.90
C ALA A 54 -2.52 1.18 -20.36
N GLN A 55 -2.69 1.06 -19.05
CA GLN A 55 -3.51 0.03 -18.43
C GLN A 55 -4.99 0.12 -18.84
N ALA A 56 -5.58 1.33 -18.83
CA ALA A 56 -6.96 1.53 -19.23
C ALA A 56 -7.21 1.25 -20.73
N LEU A 57 -6.16 1.33 -21.54
CA LEU A 57 -6.18 1.03 -22.98
C LEU A 57 -5.65 -0.36 -23.31
N GLU A 58 -5.36 -1.17 -22.28
CA GLU A 58 -4.83 -2.55 -22.40
C GLU A 58 -3.57 -2.65 -23.29
N LEU A 59 -2.67 -1.66 -23.13
CA LEU A 59 -1.40 -1.64 -23.87
C LEU A 59 -0.31 -2.36 -23.07
N ASP A 60 0.42 -3.26 -23.72
CA ASP A 60 1.49 -4.03 -23.11
C ASP A 60 2.80 -3.23 -23.02
N ASP A 61 3.00 -2.24 -23.89
CA ASP A 61 4.20 -1.43 -23.97
C ASP A 61 3.92 0.07 -23.83
N LEU A 62 4.60 0.70 -22.89
CA LEU A 62 4.51 2.15 -22.70
C LEU A 62 5.08 2.93 -23.90
N ALA A 63 6.00 2.34 -24.68
CA ALA A 63 6.52 2.93 -25.91
C ALA A 63 5.43 3.20 -26.95
N ASP A 64 4.33 2.47 -26.89
CA ASP A 64 3.14 2.72 -27.71
C ASP A 64 2.55 4.12 -27.47
N LEU A 65 2.61 4.61 -26.24
CA LEU A 65 2.19 5.96 -25.88
C LEU A 65 3.30 6.99 -26.01
N THR A 66 4.53 6.67 -25.58
CA THR A 66 5.62 7.64 -25.48
C THR A 66 6.36 7.85 -26.78
N GLY A 67 6.36 6.87 -27.68
CA GLY A 67 7.11 6.93 -28.95
C GLY A 67 8.61 6.75 -28.82
N ASN A 68 9.12 6.46 -27.63
CA ASN A 68 10.54 6.19 -27.42
C ASN A 68 10.88 4.82 -27.99
N GLY A 69 11.94 4.73 -28.80
CA GLY A 69 12.31 3.49 -29.51
C GLY A 69 12.81 2.32 -28.65
N HIS A 70 12.66 2.40 -27.33
CA HIS A 70 12.97 1.31 -26.40
C HIS A 70 11.66 0.82 -25.78
N ALA A 71 11.34 -0.43 -26.05
CA ALA A 71 10.18 -1.11 -25.46
C ALA A 71 10.32 -1.14 -23.93
N VAL A 72 9.31 -0.63 -23.23
CA VAL A 72 9.23 -0.74 -21.78
C VAL A 72 7.87 -1.34 -21.44
N PRO A 73 7.82 -2.64 -21.13
CA PRO A 73 6.57 -3.31 -20.78
C PRO A 73 5.83 -2.59 -19.65
N VAL A 74 4.53 -2.38 -19.80
CA VAL A 74 3.68 -1.76 -18.77
C VAL A 74 3.76 -2.56 -17.47
N SER A 75 3.90 -3.88 -17.55
CA SER A 75 4.09 -4.78 -16.42
C SER A 75 5.31 -4.44 -15.54
N VAL A 76 6.36 -3.83 -16.11
CA VAL A 76 7.53 -3.38 -15.34
C VAL A 76 7.12 -2.33 -14.29
N TYR A 77 6.19 -1.46 -14.64
CA TYR A 77 5.71 -0.39 -13.76
C TYR A 77 4.46 -0.79 -12.94
N ALA A 78 3.60 -1.64 -13.50
CA ALA A 78 2.40 -2.12 -12.80
C ALA A 78 2.73 -2.96 -11.56
N GLY A 79 3.98 -3.38 -11.41
CA GLY A 79 4.43 -4.27 -10.35
C GLY A 79 4.27 -5.74 -10.72
N PRO A 80 5.04 -6.62 -10.09
CA PRO A 80 4.94 -8.04 -10.34
C PRO A 80 3.63 -8.59 -9.78
N ARG A 81 3.05 -9.54 -10.49
CA ARG A 81 1.96 -10.35 -9.96
C ARG A 81 2.55 -11.46 -9.08
N HIS A 82 2.15 -11.55 -7.83
CA HIS A 82 2.57 -12.63 -6.95
C HIS A 82 1.99 -13.97 -7.41
N ALA A 83 2.76 -15.05 -7.34
CA ALA A 83 2.36 -16.37 -7.82
C ALA A 83 1.04 -16.88 -7.20
N ALA A 84 0.85 -16.66 -5.90
CA ALA A 84 -0.36 -17.07 -5.18
C ALA A 84 -1.56 -16.10 -5.32
N LEU A 85 -1.43 -14.99 -6.08
CA LEU A 85 -2.52 -14.00 -6.19
C LEU A 85 -3.81 -14.63 -6.71
N SER A 86 -3.73 -15.51 -7.69
CA SER A 86 -4.91 -16.15 -8.27
C SER A 86 -5.69 -17.01 -7.25
N GLU A 87 -4.99 -17.67 -6.34
CA GLU A 87 -5.60 -18.49 -5.30
C GLU A 87 -6.23 -17.64 -4.19
N VAL A 88 -5.53 -16.57 -3.77
CA VAL A 88 -6.08 -15.58 -2.82
C VAL A 88 -7.31 -14.90 -3.41
N GLN A 89 -7.25 -14.47 -4.68
CA GLN A 89 -8.39 -13.90 -5.39
C GLN A 89 -9.57 -14.87 -5.45
N ALA A 90 -9.32 -16.14 -5.79
CA ALA A 90 -10.36 -17.17 -5.82
C ALA A 90 -11.05 -17.31 -4.45
N ALA A 91 -10.29 -17.32 -3.34
CA ALA A 91 -10.86 -17.36 -2.00
C ALA A 91 -11.69 -16.10 -1.67
N LEU A 92 -11.23 -14.93 -2.10
CA LEU A 92 -11.95 -13.67 -1.91
C LEU A 92 -13.25 -13.64 -2.75
N THR A 93 -13.26 -14.18 -3.95
CA THR A 93 -14.39 -14.11 -4.88
C THR A 93 -15.25 -15.39 -4.90
N GLU A 94 -15.06 -16.28 -3.94
CA GLU A 94 -15.91 -17.47 -3.81
C GLU A 94 -17.27 -17.09 -3.19
N TYR A 95 -18.21 -16.68 -4.06
CA TYR A 95 -19.58 -16.32 -3.65
C TYR A 95 -20.45 -17.56 -3.45
N ARG A 96 -20.52 -18.06 -2.21
CA ARG A 96 -21.38 -19.19 -1.86
C ARG A 96 -22.79 -18.73 -1.54
N VAL A 97 -23.77 -19.14 -2.34
CA VAL A 97 -25.20 -18.87 -2.14
C VAL A 97 -25.86 -19.95 -1.27
N THR A 98 -25.30 -21.16 -1.24
CA THR A 98 -25.82 -22.28 -0.46
C THR A 98 -25.32 -22.26 0.98
N ARG A 99 -26.08 -22.90 1.89
CA ARG A 99 -25.65 -23.07 3.28
C ARG A 99 -24.36 -23.89 3.35
N VAL A 100 -23.45 -23.46 4.21
CA VAL A 100 -22.24 -24.23 4.54
C VAL A 100 -22.69 -25.47 5.35
N THR A 101 -22.37 -26.65 4.86
CA THR A 101 -22.68 -27.91 5.53
C THR A 101 -21.57 -28.40 6.45
N ALA A 102 -20.35 -27.86 6.29
CA ALA A 102 -19.22 -28.17 7.17
C ALA A 102 -19.39 -27.52 8.55
N ALA A 103 -18.91 -28.20 9.59
CA ALA A 103 -18.87 -27.62 10.93
C ALA A 103 -18.00 -26.35 10.92
N PRO A 104 -18.47 -25.24 11.55
CA PRO A 104 -17.68 -24.01 11.62
C PRO A 104 -16.44 -24.23 12.48
N ALA A 105 -15.32 -23.58 12.11
CA ALA A 105 -14.15 -23.53 12.97
C ALA A 105 -14.46 -22.73 14.25
N SER A 106 -13.78 -23.05 15.36
CA SER A 106 -13.98 -22.25 16.56
C SER A 106 -13.40 -20.85 16.39
N VAL A 107 -14.08 -19.83 16.90
CA VAL A 107 -13.63 -18.43 16.82
C VAL A 107 -12.26 -18.23 17.44
N PRO A 108 -11.94 -18.79 18.63
CA PRO A 108 -10.58 -18.69 19.19
C PRO A 108 -9.50 -19.30 18.28
N HIS A 109 -9.79 -20.42 17.63
CA HIS A 109 -8.83 -21.04 16.69
C HIS A 109 -8.57 -20.14 15.48
N LEU A 110 -9.60 -19.52 14.91
CA LEU A 110 -9.44 -18.57 13.81
C LEU A 110 -8.67 -17.31 14.24
N ALA A 111 -8.95 -16.79 15.43
CA ALA A 111 -8.22 -15.64 16.00
C ALA A 111 -6.73 -15.96 16.17
N GLU A 112 -6.39 -17.16 16.63
CA GLU A 112 -5.00 -17.58 16.79
C GLU A 112 -4.31 -17.75 15.42
N ARG A 113 -4.98 -18.34 14.43
CA ARG A 113 -4.44 -18.43 13.06
C ARG A 113 -4.20 -17.03 12.47
N LEU A 114 -5.11 -16.09 12.69
CA LEU A 114 -4.94 -14.70 12.26
C LEU A 114 -3.75 -14.04 12.97
N ARG A 115 -3.62 -14.23 14.28
CA ARG A 115 -2.49 -13.71 15.06
C ARG A 115 -1.15 -14.25 14.52
N MET A 116 -1.07 -15.54 14.24
CA MET A 116 0.11 -16.16 13.64
C MET A 116 0.42 -15.62 12.24
N ALA A 117 -0.59 -15.39 11.42
CA ALA A 117 -0.41 -14.82 10.10
C ALA A 117 0.11 -13.35 10.16
N TRP A 118 -0.32 -12.56 11.14
CA TRP A 118 0.27 -11.25 11.43
C TRP A 118 1.74 -11.34 11.84
N LEU A 119 2.12 -12.33 12.68
CA LEU A 119 3.53 -12.55 13.03
C LEU A 119 4.37 -12.84 11.78
N VAL A 120 3.89 -13.73 10.91
CA VAL A 120 4.54 -14.01 9.62
C VAL A 120 4.70 -12.73 8.80
N ARG A 121 3.66 -11.89 8.70
CA ARG A 121 3.70 -10.60 8.00
C ARG A 121 4.85 -9.70 8.47
N HIS A 122 5.17 -9.72 9.75
CA HIS A 122 6.17 -8.83 10.34
C HIS A 122 7.56 -9.44 10.47
N SER A 123 7.68 -10.75 10.62
CA SER A 123 8.94 -11.43 10.90
C SER A 123 9.61 -12.09 9.70
N SER A 124 8.89 -12.23 8.57
CA SER A 124 9.43 -12.89 7.38
C SER A 124 9.86 -11.90 6.29
N SER A 125 11.00 -12.19 5.64
CA SER A 125 11.46 -11.45 4.45
C SER A 125 10.64 -11.79 3.20
N ASP A 126 10.08 -13.01 3.15
CA ASP A 126 9.21 -13.57 2.11
C ASP A 126 7.73 -13.63 2.57
N HIS A 127 7.31 -12.63 3.34
CA HIS A 127 6.01 -12.57 3.99
C HIS A 127 4.82 -12.73 3.04
N ARG A 128 4.93 -12.29 1.76
CA ARG A 128 3.85 -12.46 0.78
C ARG A 128 3.70 -13.91 0.34
N THR A 129 4.81 -14.60 0.12
CA THR A 129 4.81 -16.03 -0.21
C THR A 129 4.15 -16.84 0.91
N GLN A 130 4.53 -16.59 2.14
CA GLN A 130 3.92 -17.28 3.28
C GLN A 130 2.45 -16.90 3.48
N LEU A 131 2.09 -15.62 3.40
CA LEU A 131 0.69 -15.18 3.46
C LEU A 131 -0.13 -15.73 2.30
N GLY A 132 0.43 -15.82 1.10
CA GLY A 132 -0.23 -16.39 -0.07
C GLY A 132 -0.68 -17.83 0.15
N SER A 133 0.07 -18.62 0.92
CA SER A 133 -0.30 -19.99 1.30
C SER A 133 -1.31 -20.05 2.45
N LEU A 134 -1.29 -19.09 3.38
CA LEU A 134 -2.15 -19.09 4.57
C LEU A 134 -3.53 -18.48 4.31
N LEU A 135 -3.58 -17.38 3.57
CA LEU A 135 -4.79 -16.56 3.39
C LEU A 135 -5.96 -17.30 2.75
N PRO A 136 -5.81 -18.12 1.70
CA PRO A 136 -6.95 -18.77 1.06
C PRO A 136 -7.77 -19.63 2.02
N GLY A 137 -7.11 -20.45 2.83
CA GLY A 137 -7.76 -21.26 3.86
C GLY A 137 -8.39 -20.40 4.96
N LEU A 138 -7.64 -19.42 5.47
CA LEU A 138 -8.12 -18.56 6.54
C LEU A 138 -9.34 -17.74 6.15
N ILE A 139 -9.37 -17.19 4.91
CA ILE A 139 -10.51 -16.46 4.36
C ILE A 139 -11.74 -17.35 4.28
N ARG A 140 -11.63 -18.56 3.68
CA ARG A 140 -12.75 -19.48 3.53
C ARG A 140 -13.33 -19.92 4.87
N ASP A 141 -12.47 -20.27 5.82
CA ASP A 141 -12.90 -20.73 7.14
C ASP A 141 -13.56 -19.62 7.94
N ALA A 142 -12.99 -18.41 7.94
CA ALA A 142 -13.55 -17.24 8.65
C ALA A 142 -14.91 -16.84 8.04
N GLN A 143 -15.05 -16.81 6.72
CA GLN A 143 -16.33 -16.55 6.04
C GLN A 143 -17.38 -17.62 6.38
N ALA A 144 -17.01 -18.89 6.33
CA ALA A 144 -17.92 -20.01 6.63
C ALA A 144 -18.40 -19.92 8.09
N THR A 145 -17.49 -19.63 9.03
CA THR A 145 -17.79 -19.51 10.46
C THR A 145 -18.72 -18.34 10.75
N ALA A 146 -18.45 -17.15 10.20
CA ALA A 146 -19.29 -15.98 10.36
C ALA A 146 -20.71 -16.18 9.80
N ARG A 147 -20.88 -16.99 8.76
CA ARG A 147 -22.20 -17.35 8.20
C ARG A 147 -22.95 -18.39 9.01
N ALA A 148 -22.25 -19.36 9.59
CA ALA A 148 -22.85 -20.47 10.32
C ALA A 148 -23.34 -20.08 11.72
N LEU A 149 -22.59 -19.21 12.42
CA LEU A 149 -22.85 -18.81 13.78
C LEU A 149 -24.00 -17.80 13.91
N ARG A 150 -24.51 -17.59 15.15
CA ARG A 150 -25.59 -16.66 15.49
C ARG A 150 -25.23 -15.88 16.76
N GLY A 151 -25.92 -14.76 16.99
CA GLY A 151 -25.77 -13.94 18.20
C GLY A 151 -24.34 -13.49 18.46
N GLU A 152 -23.91 -13.51 19.69
CA GLU A 152 -22.57 -13.06 20.12
C GLU A 152 -21.42 -13.84 19.45
N GLN A 153 -21.60 -15.13 19.23
CA GLN A 153 -20.57 -15.92 18.52
C GLN A 153 -20.40 -15.45 17.08
N ARG A 154 -21.48 -15.05 16.42
CA ARG A 154 -21.40 -14.45 15.07
C ARG A 154 -20.72 -13.11 15.08
N ARG A 155 -20.99 -12.25 16.07
CA ARG A 155 -20.30 -10.97 16.24
C ARG A 155 -18.79 -11.19 16.39
N ALA A 156 -18.38 -12.07 17.28
CA ALA A 156 -16.98 -12.41 17.48
C ALA A 156 -16.32 -12.99 16.21
N ALA A 157 -17.03 -13.85 15.47
CA ALA A 157 -16.54 -14.39 14.19
C ALA A 157 -16.35 -13.29 13.13
N ARG A 158 -17.23 -12.29 13.08
CA ARG A 158 -17.14 -11.15 12.17
C ARG A 158 -15.97 -10.24 12.52
N VAL A 159 -15.67 -10.01 13.80
CA VAL A 159 -14.45 -9.29 14.23
C VAL A 159 -13.20 -9.97 13.68
N VAL A 160 -13.12 -11.31 13.81
CA VAL A 160 -12.00 -12.06 13.24
C VAL A 160 -11.97 -11.97 11.72
N LEU A 161 -13.11 -12.07 11.04
CA LEU A 161 -13.20 -11.98 9.58
C LEU A 161 -12.78 -10.59 9.08
N SER A 162 -13.17 -9.51 9.77
CA SER A 162 -12.67 -8.15 9.51
C SER A 162 -11.14 -8.10 9.56
N GLY A 163 -10.55 -8.64 10.62
CA GLY A 163 -9.09 -8.72 10.76
C GLY A 163 -8.41 -9.55 9.66
N VAL A 164 -9.06 -10.61 9.17
CA VAL A 164 -8.56 -11.42 8.04
C VAL A 164 -8.56 -10.59 6.75
N TYR A 165 -9.60 -9.79 6.50
CA TYR A 165 -9.61 -8.89 5.34
C TYR A 165 -8.58 -7.76 5.46
N GLN A 166 -8.35 -7.22 6.66
CA GLN A 166 -7.26 -6.25 6.91
C GLN A 166 -5.89 -6.85 6.61
N LEU A 167 -5.65 -8.11 6.97
CA LEU A 167 -4.41 -8.80 6.62
C LEU A 167 -4.32 -9.07 5.11
N ALA A 168 -5.44 -9.45 4.47
CA ALA A 168 -5.50 -9.64 3.02
C ALA A 168 -5.21 -8.35 2.26
N ASP A 169 -5.59 -7.18 2.80
CA ASP A 169 -5.27 -5.87 2.22
C ASP A 169 -3.75 -5.68 2.04
N PHE A 170 -2.94 -6.01 3.04
CA PHE A 170 -1.48 -5.98 2.94
C PHE A 170 -0.92 -6.95 1.89
N TYR A 171 -1.60 -8.05 1.63
CA TYR A 171 -1.19 -8.99 0.59
C TYR A 171 -1.54 -8.47 -0.81
N VAL A 172 -2.75 -7.94 -1.02
CA VAL A 172 -3.19 -7.44 -2.34
C VAL A 172 -2.65 -6.05 -2.67
N ALA A 173 -2.25 -5.25 -1.66
CA ALA A 173 -1.60 -3.97 -1.87
C ALA A 173 -0.35 -4.11 -2.74
N TYR A 174 -0.17 -3.18 -3.66
CA TYR A 174 0.93 -3.16 -4.65
C TYR A 174 0.89 -4.31 -5.67
N GLN A 175 -0.20 -5.04 -5.76
CA GLN A 175 -0.47 -6.01 -6.83
C GLN A 175 -1.20 -5.32 -7.99
N PRO A 176 -1.10 -5.83 -9.23
CA PRO A 176 -1.79 -5.25 -10.39
C PRO A 176 -3.30 -5.59 -10.41
N SER A 177 -3.98 -5.41 -9.28
CA SER A 177 -5.41 -5.71 -9.08
C SER A 177 -6.00 -4.73 -8.07
N PRO A 178 -6.12 -3.43 -8.42
CA PRO A 178 -6.60 -2.41 -7.50
C PRO A 178 -8.04 -2.65 -7.01
N GLU A 179 -8.85 -3.38 -7.77
CA GLU A 179 -10.20 -3.80 -7.39
C GLU A 179 -10.20 -4.69 -6.15
N LEU A 180 -9.17 -5.52 -5.96
CA LEU A 180 -9.06 -6.37 -4.78
C LEU A 180 -8.76 -5.55 -3.52
N VAL A 181 -7.98 -4.48 -3.62
CA VAL A 181 -7.70 -3.57 -2.49
C VAL A 181 -9.00 -2.95 -1.99
N TRP A 182 -9.81 -2.40 -2.91
CA TRP A 182 -11.11 -1.85 -2.56
C TRP A 182 -12.04 -2.89 -1.96
N MET A 183 -12.11 -4.08 -2.57
CA MET A 183 -12.96 -5.17 -2.09
C MET A 183 -12.62 -5.59 -0.66
N VAL A 184 -11.34 -5.79 -0.34
CA VAL A 184 -10.95 -6.26 0.99
C VAL A 184 -11.08 -5.16 2.04
N ALA A 185 -10.79 -3.90 1.71
CA ALA A 185 -10.96 -2.77 2.60
C ALA A 185 -12.45 -2.53 2.93
N ASP A 186 -13.33 -2.56 1.92
CA ASP A 186 -14.79 -2.43 2.10
C ASP A 186 -15.33 -3.56 2.97
N ARG A 187 -14.94 -4.80 2.70
CA ARG A 187 -15.36 -5.95 3.51
C ARG A 187 -14.84 -5.91 4.93
N ALA A 188 -13.60 -5.45 5.14
CA ALA A 188 -13.05 -5.30 6.48
C ALA A 188 -13.90 -4.35 7.32
N LEU A 189 -14.26 -3.20 6.75
CA LEU A 189 -15.09 -2.20 7.43
C LEU A 189 -16.53 -2.69 7.60
N THR A 190 -17.13 -3.30 6.56
CA THR A 190 -18.50 -3.84 6.62
C THR A 190 -18.64 -4.92 7.70
N GLU A 191 -17.71 -5.89 7.77
CA GLU A 191 -17.79 -6.95 8.79
C GLU A 191 -17.59 -6.39 10.20
N ALA A 192 -16.79 -5.35 10.36
CA ALA A 192 -16.61 -4.66 11.64
C ALA A 192 -17.88 -3.91 12.07
N GLN A 193 -18.54 -3.20 11.15
CA GLN A 193 -19.81 -2.51 11.39
C GLN A 193 -20.94 -3.51 11.76
N GLU A 194 -21.03 -4.61 11.04
CA GLU A 194 -21.98 -5.67 11.32
C GLU A 194 -21.71 -6.43 12.65
N ALA A 195 -20.48 -6.37 13.14
CA ALA A 195 -20.12 -6.85 14.46
C ALA A 195 -20.45 -5.85 15.56
N ASP A 196 -20.67 -4.57 15.22
CA ASP A 196 -20.86 -3.47 16.16
C ASP A 196 -19.70 -3.37 17.18
N ASP A 197 -18.47 -3.49 16.67
CA ASP A 197 -17.25 -3.46 17.48
C ASP A 197 -16.41 -2.23 17.12
N PRO A 198 -16.29 -1.22 18.01
CA PRO A 198 -15.60 0.03 17.71
C PRO A 198 -14.13 -0.14 17.35
N TYR A 199 -13.44 -1.11 17.98
CA TYR A 199 -12.03 -1.35 17.67
C TYR A 199 -11.85 -1.99 16.29
N ALA A 200 -12.69 -2.96 15.96
CA ALA A 200 -12.67 -3.57 14.62
C ALA A 200 -13.06 -2.55 13.54
N MET A 201 -14.03 -1.64 13.82
CA MET A 201 -14.40 -0.54 12.91
C MET A 201 -13.22 0.40 12.66
N ALA A 202 -12.46 0.77 13.68
CA ALA A 202 -11.27 1.58 13.54
C ALA A 202 -10.19 0.89 12.69
N GLY A 203 -9.99 -0.43 12.88
CA GLY A 203 -9.08 -1.24 12.07
C GLY A 203 -9.52 -1.35 10.61
N GLY A 204 -10.80 -1.60 10.35
CA GLY A 204 -11.38 -1.61 9.00
C GLY A 204 -11.29 -0.25 8.30
N SER A 205 -11.56 0.82 9.06
CA SER A 205 -11.42 2.21 8.57
C SER A 205 -9.96 2.52 8.22
N TRP A 206 -9.00 2.09 9.03
CA TRP A 206 -7.58 2.28 8.74
C TRP A 206 -7.16 1.63 7.40
N ALA A 207 -7.68 0.45 7.06
CA ALA A 207 -7.47 -0.17 5.75
C ALA A 207 -8.12 0.65 4.62
N MET A 208 -9.37 1.07 4.79
CA MET A 208 -10.10 1.87 3.80
C MET A 208 -9.45 3.25 3.57
N VAL A 209 -8.92 3.89 4.62
CA VAL A 209 -8.17 5.16 4.52
C VAL A 209 -6.98 5.04 3.57
N GLN A 210 -6.27 3.91 3.59
CA GLN A 210 -5.15 3.68 2.67
C GLN A 210 -5.63 3.57 1.22
N ALA A 211 -6.73 2.84 0.96
CA ALA A 211 -7.32 2.74 -0.37
C ALA A 211 -7.78 4.11 -0.89
N LEU A 212 -8.47 4.91 -0.06
CA LEU A 212 -8.90 6.28 -0.39
C LEU A 212 -7.69 7.18 -0.69
N ARG A 213 -6.68 7.16 0.17
CA ARG A 213 -5.44 7.93 -0.01
C ARG A 213 -4.75 7.60 -1.33
N ASP A 214 -4.59 6.33 -1.65
CA ASP A 214 -3.88 5.90 -2.86
C ASP A 214 -4.69 6.17 -4.14
N ALA A 215 -6.02 6.25 -4.03
CA ALA A 215 -6.90 6.75 -5.07
C ALA A 215 -6.93 8.28 -5.21
N GLY A 216 -6.27 9.04 -4.31
CA GLY A 216 -6.27 10.50 -4.32
C GLY A 216 -7.55 11.13 -3.76
N ARG A 217 -8.37 10.36 -3.04
CA ARG A 217 -9.60 10.79 -2.37
C ARG A 217 -9.26 11.32 -0.97
N TRP A 218 -8.47 12.40 -0.95
CA TRP A 218 -7.80 12.91 0.26
C TRP A 218 -8.76 13.34 1.37
N ASP A 219 -9.80 14.11 1.03
CA ASP A 219 -10.73 14.64 2.03
C ASP A 219 -11.55 13.52 2.67
N GLU A 220 -11.96 12.54 1.87
CA GLU A 220 -12.67 11.36 2.36
C GLU A 220 -11.77 10.49 3.26
N ALA A 221 -10.48 10.33 2.90
CA ALA A 221 -9.52 9.63 3.73
C ALA A 221 -9.32 10.29 5.09
N ILE A 222 -9.20 11.63 5.13
CA ILE A 222 -9.05 12.40 6.38
C ILE A 222 -10.32 12.29 7.22
N THR A 223 -11.50 12.48 6.62
CA THR A 223 -12.79 12.38 7.33
C THR A 223 -12.93 11.01 7.97
N LEU A 224 -12.79 9.93 7.20
CA LEU A 224 -12.93 8.57 7.71
C LEU A 224 -11.91 8.25 8.83
N ALA A 225 -10.65 8.69 8.67
CA ALA A 225 -9.64 8.46 9.71
C ALA A 225 -9.93 9.24 10.99
N THR A 226 -10.46 10.46 10.87
CA THR A 226 -10.87 11.30 12.00
C THR A 226 -12.06 10.66 12.73
N ASP A 227 -13.12 10.29 12.01
CA ASP A 227 -14.30 9.65 12.57
C ASP A 227 -13.94 8.34 13.29
N ALA A 228 -13.10 7.52 12.68
CA ALA A 228 -12.64 6.26 13.27
C ALA A 228 -11.78 6.46 14.52
N ARG A 229 -10.92 7.49 14.55
CA ARG A 229 -10.16 7.85 15.74
C ARG A 229 -11.08 8.33 16.86
N ASP A 230 -12.02 9.21 16.53
CA ASP A 230 -12.93 9.82 17.49
C ASP A 230 -13.90 8.78 18.07
N LEU A 231 -14.28 7.76 17.31
CA LEU A 231 -15.03 6.60 17.78
C LEU A 231 -14.32 5.87 18.94
N LEU A 232 -12.98 5.87 18.97
CA LEU A 232 -12.22 5.21 20.04
C LEU A 232 -12.09 6.07 21.31
N LEU A 233 -12.19 7.40 21.22
CA LEU A 233 -11.90 8.33 22.34
C LEU A 233 -12.61 7.96 23.65
N PRO A 234 -13.92 7.61 23.67
CA PRO A 234 -14.62 7.30 24.92
C PRO A 234 -14.08 6.08 25.66
N TYR A 235 -13.33 5.22 24.99
CA TYR A 235 -12.83 3.95 25.53
C TYR A 235 -11.37 4.00 25.96
N LEU A 236 -10.60 5.01 25.52
CA LEU A 236 -9.13 5.01 25.66
C LEU A 236 -8.63 4.94 27.10
N ASP A 237 -9.40 5.42 28.09
CA ASP A 237 -8.97 5.41 29.49
C ASP A 237 -9.01 4.01 30.13
N THR A 238 -9.90 3.14 29.66
CA THR A 238 -10.16 1.81 30.24
C THR A 238 -9.81 0.65 29.31
N ALA A 239 -9.73 0.91 28.01
CA ALA A 239 -9.42 -0.11 27.01
C ALA A 239 -7.93 -0.52 27.03
N PRO A 240 -7.61 -1.70 26.48
CA PRO A 240 -6.22 -2.12 26.27
C PRO A 240 -5.42 -1.11 25.44
N ASP A 241 -4.10 -1.13 25.58
CA ASP A 241 -3.19 -0.22 24.89
C ASP A 241 -3.30 -0.26 23.37
N ASP A 242 -3.75 -1.37 22.80
CA ASP A 242 -3.98 -1.50 21.34
C ASP A 242 -5.04 -0.51 20.82
N TRP A 243 -6.00 -0.08 21.64
CA TRP A 243 -6.95 0.96 21.27
C TRP A 243 -6.26 2.33 21.10
N ARG A 244 -5.34 2.67 22.01
CA ARG A 244 -4.50 3.87 21.88
C ARG A 244 -3.56 3.75 20.69
N GLY A 245 -3.00 2.55 20.47
CA GLY A 245 -2.14 2.26 19.33
C GLY A 245 -2.85 2.43 17.98
N MET A 246 -4.12 1.99 17.90
CA MET A 246 -4.94 2.17 16.71
C MET A 246 -5.28 3.67 16.50
N ALA A 247 -5.67 4.40 17.55
CA ALA A 247 -5.93 5.84 17.46
C ALA A 247 -4.68 6.61 16.97
N GLY A 248 -3.49 6.27 17.50
CA GLY A 248 -2.22 6.84 17.04
C GLY A 248 -1.88 6.48 15.60
N ALA A 249 -2.21 5.27 15.16
CA ALA A 249 -2.02 4.85 13.77
C ALA A 249 -2.93 5.62 12.80
N LEU A 250 -4.16 5.96 13.22
CA LEU A 250 -5.07 6.81 12.43
C LEU A 250 -4.55 8.24 12.31
N ASP A 251 -4.05 8.85 13.41
CA ASP A 251 -3.38 10.15 13.33
C ASP A 251 -2.16 10.12 12.39
N ALA A 252 -1.36 9.04 12.42
CA ALA A 252 -0.24 8.88 11.50
C ALA A 252 -0.69 8.81 10.02
N GLU A 253 -1.82 8.14 9.72
CA GLU A 253 -2.37 8.13 8.36
C GLU A 253 -2.90 9.51 7.94
N ILE A 254 -3.55 10.26 8.82
CA ILE A 254 -3.97 11.64 8.54
C ILE A 254 -2.74 12.50 8.23
N ALA A 255 -1.67 12.38 9.03
CA ALA A 255 -0.39 13.07 8.78
C ALA A 255 0.15 12.75 7.39
N TYR A 256 0.11 11.47 6.99
CA TYR A 256 0.60 11.04 5.68
C TYR A 256 -0.25 11.57 4.53
N VAL A 257 -1.58 11.60 4.67
CA VAL A 257 -2.48 12.21 3.67
C VAL A 257 -2.16 13.69 3.49
N HIS A 258 -2.00 14.44 4.59
CA HIS A 258 -1.63 15.86 4.52
C HIS A 258 -0.26 16.08 3.87
N ALA A 259 0.73 15.24 4.17
CA ALA A 259 2.04 15.33 3.52
C ALA A 259 1.96 15.12 2.01
N ARG A 260 1.19 14.14 1.53
CA ARG A 260 0.96 13.90 0.10
C ARG A 260 0.22 15.03 -0.60
N ARG A 261 -0.57 15.83 0.14
CA ARG A 261 -1.21 17.07 -0.34
C ARG A 261 -0.28 18.29 -0.27
N GLY A 262 0.92 18.16 0.28
CA GLY A 262 1.84 19.28 0.50
C GLY A 262 1.46 20.19 1.67
N ARG A 263 0.58 19.74 2.57
CA ARG A 263 0.13 20.47 3.75
C ARG A 263 1.10 20.24 4.92
N HIS A 264 2.21 20.98 4.92
CA HIS A 264 3.30 20.80 5.88
C HIS A 264 2.84 20.92 7.35
N GLY A 265 2.19 22.01 7.72
CA GLY A 265 1.78 22.26 9.11
C GLY A 265 0.82 21.19 9.64
N ASP A 266 -0.20 20.85 8.85
CA ASP A 266 -1.20 19.84 9.22
C ASP A 266 -0.55 18.45 9.35
N ALA A 267 0.36 18.10 8.42
CA ALA A 267 1.08 16.83 8.46
C ALA A 267 1.87 16.65 9.76
N TRP A 268 2.64 17.69 10.16
CA TRP A 268 3.42 17.61 11.39
C TRP A 268 2.56 17.67 12.65
N ALA A 269 1.48 18.43 12.67
CA ALA A 269 0.57 18.49 13.82
C ALA A 269 -0.02 17.11 14.15
N HIS A 270 -0.50 16.36 13.13
CA HIS A 270 -1.01 15.00 13.31
C HIS A 270 0.11 13.99 13.64
N TRP A 271 1.30 14.15 13.02
CA TRP A 271 2.43 13.32 13.38
C TRP A 271 2.85 13.49 14.84
N GLU A 272 2.88 14.72 15.35
CA GLU A 272 3.19 15.00 16.78
C GLU A 272 2.13 14.40 17.71
N ALA A 273 0.86 14.42 17.33
CA ALA A 273 -0.19 13.76 18.10
C ALA A 273 0.03 12.25 18.20
N ALA A 274 0.33 11.61 17.07
CA ALA A 274 0.66 10.20 17.01
C ALA A 274 1.95 9.87 17.79
N GLU A 275 3.00 10.70 17.66
CA GLU A 275 4.26 10.52 18.39
C GLU A 275 4.07 10.62 19.91
N ARG A 276 3.28 11.58 20.41
CA ARG A 276 2.92 11.65 21.84
C ARG A 276 2.23 10.38 22.32
N THR A 277 1.35 9.80 21.49
CA THR A 277 0.69 8.52 21.80
C THR A 277 1.70 7.37 21.84
N ALA A 278 2.61 7.29 20.88
CA ALA A 278 3.67 6.28 20.87
C ALA A 278 4.62 6.39 22.08
N GLN A 279 4.93 7.61 22.50
CA GLN A 279 5.76 7.86 23.69
C GLN A 279 5.07 7.39 24.98
N ARG A 280 3.75 7.63 25.13
CA ARG A 280 2.96 7.18 26.30
C ARG A 280 2.86 5.66 26.38
N LEU A 281 2.76 4.98 25.23
CA LEU A 281 2.71 3.52 25.17
C LEU A 281 4.04 2.85 25.50
N GLY A 282 5.14 3.58 25.40
CA GLY A 282 6.48 3.11 25.76
C GLY A 282 7.25 2.48 24.59
N ALA A 283 8.52 2.17 24.87
CA ALA A 283 9.47 1.73 23.84
C ALA A 283 9.20 0.31 23.32
N ASP A 284 8.65 -0.55 24.17
CA ASP A 284 8.41 -1.96 23.86
C ASP A 284 7.06 -2.22 23.21
N TYR A 285 6.18 -1.20 23.20
CA TYR A 285 4.87 -1.34 22.61
C TYR A 285 4.92 -1.43 21.08
N ARG A 286 4.13 -2.36 20.55
CA ARG A 286 3.95 -2.58 19.11
C ARG A 286 2.54 -3.03 18.82
N HIS A 287 1.84 -2.25 18.03
CA HIS A 287 0.51 -2.63 17.54
C HIS A 287 0.61 -3.73 16.50
N THR A 288 -0.11 -4.83 16.69
CA THR A 288 0.01 -6.02 15.83
C THR A 288 -0.37 -5.74 14.37
N GLN A 289 -1.46 -5.05 14.10
CA GLN A 289 -1.94 -4.82 12.73
C GLN A 289 -1.18 -3.69 12.03
N THR A 290 -1.10 -2.52 12.65
CA THR A 290 -0.55 -1.30 12.03
C THR A 290 0.97 -1.17 12.17
N SER A 291 1.58 -1.97 13.05
CA SER A 291 2.97 -1.83 13.51
C SER A 291 3.24 -0.51 14.24
N PHE A 292 2.20 0.23 14.63
CA PHE A 292 2.37 1.49 15.35
C PHE A 292 3.24 1.29 16.59
N SER A 293 4.28 2.10 16.68
CA SER A 293 5.28 2.04 17.75
C SER A 293 6.15 3.29 17.66
N ARG A 294 6.95 3.55 18.70
CA ARG A 294 7.87 4.69 18.73
C ARG A 294 8.85 4.67 17.53
N SER A 295 9.47 3.52 17.23
CA SER A 295 10.40 3.41 16.09
C SER A 295 9.71 3.59 14.74
N VAL A 296 8.47 3.13 14.60
CA VAL A 296 7.69 3.33 13.36
C VAL A 296 7.28 4.79 13.20
N MET A 297 6.97 5.51 14.28
CA MET A 297 6.70 6.96 14.21
C MET A 297 7.94 7.76 13.80
N GLN A 298 9.11 7.40 14.29
CA GLN A 298 10.39 7.99 13.83
C GLN A 298 10.63 7.72 12.33
N ALA A 299 10.37 6.49 11.86
CA ALA A 299 10.41 6.17 10.43
C ALA A 299 9.37 6.95 9.61
N HIS A 300 8.20 7.21 10.19
CA HIS A 300 7.15 8.01 9.56
C HIS A 300 7.58 9.48 9.33
N ALA A 301 8.37 10.07 10.24
CA ALA A 301 8.94 11.41 10.05
C ALA A 301 9.80 11.49 8.77
N VAL A 302 10.56 10.42 8.46
CA VAL A 302 11.30 10.33 7.19
C VAL A 302 10.35 10.35 6.00
N THR A 303 9.30 9.53 6.06
CA THR A 303 8.29 9.46 4.98
C THR A 303 7.62 10.82 4.74
N LEU A 304 7.22 11.52 5.81
CA LEU A 304 6.60 12.86 5.68
C LEU A 304 7.55 13.86 5.02
N GLY A 305 8.81 13.91 5.47
CA GLY A 305 9.81 14.80 4.88
C GLY A 305 10.05 14.52 3.39
N VAL A 306 10.08 13.24 3.00
CA VAL A 306 10.22 12.83 1.59
C VAL A 306 9.00 13.25 0.76
N GLU A 307 7.78 13.01 1.23
CA GLU A 307 6.55 13.40 0.53
C GLU A 307 6.41 14.92 0.40
N LEU A 308 6.78 15.66 1.43
CA LEU A 308 6.79 17.11 1.46
C LEU A 308 7.93 17.75 0.65
N ARG A 309 8.83 16.95 0.06
CA ARG A 309 10.04 17.42 -0.64
C ARG A 309 10.97 18.23 0.27
N ARG A 310 11.00 17.92 1.56
CA ARG A 310 11.85 18.49 2.58
C ARG A 310 13.02 17.56 2.90
N THR A 311 13.91 17.36 1.93
CA THR A 311 15.00 16.37 2.03
C THR A 311 15.88 16.59 3.26
N GLY A 312 16.14 17.84 3.66
CA GLY A 312 16.89 18.15 4.88
C GLY A 312 16.19 17.71 6.17
N GLU A 313 14.85 17.82 6.25
CA GLU A 313 14.07 17.32 7.38
C GLU A 313 14.06 15.78 7.40
N ALA A 314 13.80 15.17 6.23
CA ALA A 314 13.83 13.73 6.07
C ALA A 314 15.19 13.12 6.45
N ARG A 315 16.30 13.76 6.03
CA ARG A 315 17.66 13.30 6.35
C ARG A 315 17.95 13.39 7.85
N ARG A 316 17.56 14.48 8.52
CA ARG A 316 17.71 14.58 9.99
C ARG A 316 16.95 13.47 10.71
N ALA A 317 15.70 13.21 10.29
CA ALA A 317 14.91 12.13 10.86
C ALA A 317 15.53 10.75 10.59
N ALA A 318 16.05 10.50 9.39
CA ALA A 318 16.73 9.26 9.02
C ALA A 318 18.01 9.03 9.87
N ASN A 319 18.79 10.07 10.10
CA ASN A 319 20.02 9.98 10.91
C ASN A 319 19.74 9.75 12.41
N ALA A 320 18.55 10.11 12.88
CA ALA A 320 18.16 9.92 14.28
C ALA A 320 17.62 8.51 14.58
N LEU A 321 17.36 7.69 13.57
CA LEU A 321 16.77 6.36 13.72
C LEU A 321 17.76 5.26 13.28
N ASP A 322 18.10 4.34 14.18
CA ASP A 322 18.69 3.07 13.77
C ASP A 322 17.57 2.19 13.16
N PRO A 323 17.66 1.84 11.87
CA PRO A 323 16.68 0.95 11.23
C PRO A 323 16.54 -0.41 11.92
N GLY A 324 17.57 -0.87 12.65
CA GLY A 324 17.55 -2.09 13.46
C GLY A 324 16.46 -2.10 14.53
N LEU A 325 16.09 -0.93 15.03
CA LEU A 325 15.05 -0.75 16.05
C LEU A 325 13.62 -0.93 15.49
N ILE A 326 13.44 -0.98 14.16
CA ILE A 326 12.14 -1.25 13.55
C ILE A 326 11.93 -2.79 13.55
N PRO A 327 11.00 -3.32 14.35
CA PRO A 327 10.91 -4.77 14.55
C PRO A 327 10.38 -5.50 13.32
N SER A 328 9.42 -4.91 12.62
CA SER A 328 8.83 -5.48 11.40
C SER A 328 9.82 -5.39 10.24
N LEU A 329 10.23 -6.55 9.69
CA LEU A 329 11.13 -6.61 8.54
C LEU A 329 10.56 -5.85 7.33
N ALA A 330 9.25 -6.01 7.07
CA ALA A 330 8.59 -5.28 5.99
C ALA A 330 8.59 -3.76 6.20
N ARG A 331 8.38 -3.29 7.44
CA ARG A 331 8.46 -1.86 7.77
C ARG A 331 9.90 -1.35 7.71
N ARG A 332 10.87 -2.16 8.15
CA ARG A 332 12.30 -1.84 8.05
C ARG A 332 12.73 -1.72 6.58
N GLY A 333 12.33 -2.67 5.73
CA GLY A 333 12.58 -2.59 4.28
C GLY A 333 11.95 -1.35 3.67
N ARG A 334 10.70 -1.03 4.04
CA ARG A 334 10.02 0.19 3.59
C ARG A 334 10.78 1.45 4.03
N HIS A 335 11.23 1.53 5.28
CA HIS A 335 12.01 2.66 5.77
C HIS A 335 13.31 2.86 4.97
N LEU A 336 14.05 1.79 4.67
CA LEU A 336 15.25 1.86 3.85
C LEU A 336 14.96 2.38 2.43
N ILE A 337 13.81 2.02 1.85
CA ILE A 337 13.35 2.57 0.56
C ILE A 337 13.06 4.07 0.69
N GLU A 338 12.43 4.54 1.78
CA GLU A 338 12.19 5.98 1.99
C GLU A 338 13.51 6.76 2.15
N VAL A 339 14.51 6.18 2.85
CA VAL A 339 15.85 6.80 2.91
C VAL A 339 16.52 6.80 1.53
N ALA A 340 16.38 5.73 0.73
CA ALA A 340 16.86 5.71 -0.65
C ALA A 340 16.21 6.82 -1.51
N ARG A 341 14.93 7.14 -1.27
CA ARG A 341 14.23 8.25 -1.95
C ARG A 341 14.85 9.61 -1.65
N ILE A 342 15.41 9.82 -0.43
CA ILE A 342 16.16 11.05 -0.10
C ILE A 342 17.38 11.16 -1.02
N HIS A 343 18.20 10.10 -1.07
CA HIS A 343 19.40 10.06 -1.91
C HIS A 343 19.07 10.25 -3.39
N ALA A 344 18.00 9.60 -3.88
CA ALA A 344 17.54 9.77 -5.26
C ALA A 344 17.08 11.21 -5.55
N GLN A 345 16.38 11.87 -4.62
CA GLN A 345 15.97 13.28 -4.78
C GLN A 345 17.17 14.25 -4.79
N GLU A 346 18.28 13.87 -4.17
CA GLU A 346 19.53 14.64 -4.13
C GLU A 346 20.48 14.28 -5.27
N GLY A 347 20.15 13.30 -6.12
CA GLY A 347 20.98 12.84 -7.22
C GLY A 347 22.14 11.93 -6.80
N ASP A 348 22.15 11.44 -5.57
CA ASP A 348 23.13 10.49 -5.06
C ASP A 348 22.79 9.05 -5.50
N GLY A 349 23.22 8.68 -6.68
CA GLY A 349 23.04 7.34 -7.26
C GLY A 349 23.68 6.22 -6.44
N PRO A 350 24.96 6.32 -6.03
CA PRO A 350 25.62 5.30 -5.20
C PRO A 350 24.90 5.08 -3.87
N GLY A 351 24.53 6.14 -3.15
CA GLY A 351 23.78 6.06 -1.91
C GLY A 351 22.39 5.42 -2.09
N THR A 352 21.71 5.77 -3.19
CA THR A 352 20.42 5.14 -3.56
C THR A 352 20.59 3.63 -3.78
N LEU A 353 21.60 3.21 -4.56
CA LEU A 353 21.86 1.80 -4.84
C LEU A 353 22.17 1.01 -3.56
N ALA A 354 23.05 1.52 -2.71
CA ALA A 354 23.45 0.87 -1.47
C ALA A 354 22.25 0.64 -0.52
N LEU A 355 21.34 1.61 -0.42
CA LEU A 355 20.15 1.50 0.42
C LEU A 355 19.11 0.53 -0.15
N LEU A 356 18.91 0.52 -1.46
CA LEU A 356 18.02 -0.45 -2.12
C LEU A 356 18.57 -1.88 -1.98
N ASP A 357 19.88 -2.07 -2.12
CA ASP A 357 20.51 -3.37 -1.91
C ASP A 357 20.38 -3.84 -0.44
N ARG A 358 20.53 -2.93 0.53
CA ARG A 358 20.26 -3.21 1.94
C ARG A 358 18.78 -3.57 2.18
N ALA A 359 17.84 -2.85 1.54
CA ALA A 359 16.41 -3.16 1.63
C ALA A 359 16.09 -4.55 1.07
N GLN A 360 16.75 -4.94 -0.04
CA GLN A 360 16.61 -6.26 -0.66
C GLN A 360 17.06 -7.38 0.30
N ARG A 361 18.17 -7.19 1.00
CA ARG A 361 18.64 -8.18 1.99
C ARG A 361 17.73 -8.30 3.22
N VAL A 362 17.09 -7.20 3.63
CA VAL A 362 16.23 -7.18 4.83
C VAL A 362 14.84 -7.74 4.54
N ALA A 363 14.24 -7.36 3.42
CA ALA A 363 12.85 -7.68 3.09
C ALA A 363 12.68 -7.75 1.56
N SER A 364 13.12 -8.85 0.96
CA SER A 364 13.18 -9.04 -0.49
C SER A 364 11.84 -8.78 -1.18
N GLU A 365 10.75 -9.29 -0.62
CA GLU A 365 9.43 -9.07 -1.22
C GLU A 365 8.91 -7.65 -1.04
N THR A 366 9.31 -6.95 0.03
CA THR A 366 8.91 -5.55 0.20
C THR A 366 9.46 -4.69 -0.92
N ILE A 367 10.72 -4.84 -1.30
CA ILE A 367 11.31 -4.05 -2.39
C ILE A 367 10.77 -4.48 -3.75
N SER A 368 10.59 -5.78 -4.00
CA SER A 368 10.11 -6.30 -5.28
C SER A 368 8.72 -5.75 -5.66
N PHE A 369 7.85 -5.55 -4.67
CA PHE A 369 6.50 -5.04 -4.88
C PHE A 369 6.35 -3.52 -4.63
N ASN A 370 7.41 -2.82 -4.20
CA ASN A 370 7.34 -1.39 -3.94
C ASN A 370 7.59 -0.55 -5.20
N GLY A 371 6.59 0.25 -5.61
CA GLY A 371 6.67 1.08 -6.82
C GLY A 371 7.82 2.08 -6.80
N TYR A 372 8.05 2.76 -5.66
CA TYR A 372 9.17 3.72 -5.56
C TYR A 372 10.54 3.07 -5.71
N ALA A 373 10.72 1.88 -5.14
CA ALA A 373 11.97 1.13 -5.29
C ALA A 373 12.19 0.71 -6.75
N ARG A 374 11.13 0.27 -7.42
CA ARG A 374 11.16 -0.11 -8.83
C ARG A 374 11.49 1.08 -9.72
N ASP A 375 10.86 2.24 -9.48
CA ASP A 375 11.16 3.47 -10.24
C ASP A 375 12.62 3.89 -10.08
N MET A 376 13.14 3.89 -8.84
CA MET A 376 14.56 4.20 -8.58
C MET A 376 15.52 3.21 -9.27
N LEU A 377 15.19 1.90 -9.25
CA LEU A 377 16.00 0.88 -9.94
C LEU A 377 15.97 1.04 -11.46
N ILE A 378 14.85 1.40 -12.05
CA ILE A 378 14.72 1.71 -13.47
C ILE A 378 15.58 2.92 -13.83
N ASP A 379 15.57 3.97 -13.01
CA ASP A 379 16.38 5.16 -13.25
C ASP A 379 17.88 4.88 -13.10
N LEU A 380 18.28 4.10 -12.07
CA LEU A 380 19.66 3.63 -11.91
C LEU A 380 20.11 2.73 -13.07
N HIS A 381 19.23 1.87 -13.60
CA HIS A 381 19.55 1.02 -14.74
C HIS A 381 19.80 1.85 -16.00
N LYS A 382 18.98 2.88 -16.25
CA LYS A 382 19.16 3.80 -17.39
C LYS A 382 20.41 4.65 -17.26
N ARG A 383 20.77 5.06 -16.04
CA ARG A 383 21.89 5.95 -15.74
C ARG A 383 22.67 5.43 -14.52
N PRO A 384 23.41 4.31 -14.70
CA PRO A 384 24.15 3.73 -13.59
C PRO A 384 25.25 4.67 -13.09
N PRO A 385 25.48 4.75 -11.77
CA PRO A 385 26.64 5.46 -11.24
C PRO A 385 27.95 4.91 -11.82
N ALA A 386 28.98 5.75 -11.87
CA ALA A 386 30.27 5.36 -12.42
C ALA A 386 30.83 4.14 -11.66
N GLY A 387 31.16 3.09 -12.39
CA GLY A 387 31.68 1.83 -11.84
C GLY A 387 30.62 0.86 -11.29
N GLU A 388 29.35 1.25 -11.17
CA GLU A 388 28.30 0.47 -10.47
C GLU A 388 27.34 -0.28 -11.44
N ARG A 389 27.62 -0.29 -12.73
CA ARG A 389 26.71 -0.88 -13.74
C ARG A 389 26.39 -2.36 -13.45
N GLU A 390 27.38 -3.12 -13.02
CA GLU A 390 27.21 -4.54 -12.71
C GLU A 390 26.36 -4.73 -11.44
N ALA A 391 26.63 -3.98 -10.37
CA ALA A 391 25.87 -3.99 -9.12
C ALA A 391 24.39 -3.61 -9.33
N VAL A 392 24.14 -2.59 -10.18
CA VAL A 392 22.77 -2.22 -10.57
C VAL A 392 22.07 -3.37 -11.28
N ARG A 393 22.75 -4.00 -12.27
CA ARG A 393 22.17 -5.11 -13.02
C ARG A 393 21.86 -6.32 -12.13
N ASP A 394 22.77 -6.65 -11.22
CA ASP A 394 22.58 -7.72 -10.25
C ASP A 394 21.36 -7.44 -9.34
N LEU A 395 21.25 -6.24 -8.78
CA LEU A 395 20.12 -5.88 -7.93
C LEU A 395 18.79 -5.87 -8.70
N VAL A 396 18.78 -5.36 -9.93
CA VAL A 396 17.60 -5.40 -10.84
C VAL A 396 17.15 -6.84 -11.06
N GLY A 397 18.08 -7.77 -11.29
CA GLY A 397 17.79 -9.21 -11.43
C GLY A 397 17.22 -9.83 -10.15
N ARG A 398 17.82 -9.54 -8.99
CA ARG A 398 17.34 -10.05 -7.68
C ARG A 398 15.96 -9.52 -7.29
N VAL A 399 15.63 -8.30 -7.69
CA VAL A 399 14.29 -7.70 -7.47
C VAL A 399 13.26 -8.23 -8.47
N GLY A 400 13.70 -8.91 -9.54
CA GLY A 400 12.81 -9.48 -10.55
C GLY A 400 12.24 -8.44 -11.52
N LEU A 401 13.03 -7.37 -11.82
CA LEU A 401 12.68 -6.39 -12.83
C LEU A 401 13.12 -6.87 -14.21
N ALA A 402 12.17 -7.23 -15.07
CA ALA A 402 12.45 -7.53 -16.48
C ALA A 402 12.66 -6.22 -17.26
N ILE A 403 13.88 -5.65 -17.19
CA ILE A 403 14.29 -4.49 -17.97
C ILE A 403 15.23 -5.02 -19.07
N ALA A 404 14.85 -4.78 -20.32
CA ALA A 404 15.68 -5.14 -21.49
C ALA A 404 16.85 -4.17 -21.65
#